data_585715df00a833b598a4b251230c6967
#
_entry.id   585715df00a833b598a4b251230c6967
#
_cell.length_a   1.000
_cell.length_b   1.000
_cell.length_c   1.000
_cell.angle_alpha   90.00
_cell.angle_beta   90.00
_cell.angle_gamma   90.00
#
_symmetry.space_group_name_H-M   'P 1'
#
loop_
_entity.id
_entity.type
_entity.pdbx_description
1 polymer ?
#
loop_
_entity_poly.entity_id
_entity_poly.type
_entity_poly.pdbx_seq_one_letter_code
_entity_poly.pdbx_strand_id
1 'polypeptide(L)'
;MRVLGIDPGYAIVGWGVVDYAGNRFAPVDFGAVCTDAGVPFERRLDEVYAGIKEVIERTRPEALAIEKLFYQHNQTLSLIHI
;
A
#
# COMPACT_ATOMS: atom_id res chain seq x y z
N MET A 1 14.70 0.02 8.88
CA MET A 1 13.27 -0.36 8.98
C MET A 1 12.67 -0.48 7.58
N ARG A 2 12.00 -1.55 7.32
CA ARG A 2 11.33 -1.75 6.04
C ARG A 2 9.88 -1.29 6.13
N VAL A 3 9.46 -0.44 5.19
CA VAL A 3 8.13 0.19 5.19
C VAL A 3 7.44 -0.14 3.87
N LEU A 4 6.18 -0.59 3.96
CA LEU A 4 5.29 -0.73 2.83
C LEU A 4 4.38 0.49 2.77
N GLY A 5 4.46 1.24 1.68
CA GLY A 5 3.56 2.35 1.42
C GLY A 5 2.44 1.93 0.49
N ILE A 6 1.21 2.34 0.80
CA ILE A 6 0.03 2.04 -0.01
C ILE A 6 -0.65 3.35 -0.40
N ASP A 7 -0.89 3.49 -1.70
CA ASP A 7 -1.63 4.61 -2.28
C ASP A 7 -2.94 4.07 -2.86
N PRO A 8 -4.05 4.17 -2.11
CA PRO A 8 -5.33 3.63 -2.56
C PRO A 8 -5.92 4.47 -3.69
N GLY A 9 -6.28 3.80 -4.78
CA GLY A 9 -7.03 4.40 -5.88
C GLY A 9 -8.35 3.67 -6.10
N TYR A 10 -9.16 4.17 -7.03
CA TYR A 10 -10.47 3.58 -7.29
C TYR A 10 -10.38 2.16 -7.86
N ALA A 11 -9.57 1.96 -8.89
CA ALA A 11 -9.41 0.65 -9.52
C ALA A 11 -7.98 0.13 -9.43
N ILE A 12 -7.06 0.95 -8.94
CA ILE A 12 -5.65 0.63 -8.85
C ILE A 12 -5.17 1.03 -7.46
N VAL A 13 -4.55 0.08 -6.76
CA VAL A 13 -3.91 0.34 -5.47
C VAL A 13 -2.42 0.24 -5.69
N GLY A 14 -1.73 1.37 -5.67
CA GLY A 14 -0.29 1.43 -5.79
C GLY A 14 0.39 1.05 -4.48
N TRP A 15 1.55 0.43 -4.57
CA TRP A 15 2.34 0.10 -3.39
C TRP A 15 3.83 0.22 -3.68
N GLY A 16 4.56 0.51 -2.63
CA GLY A 16 6.02 0.54 -2.71
C GLY A 16 6.62 0.11 -1.38
N VAL A 17 7.73 -0.59 -1.46
CA VAL A 17 8.48 -1.04 -0.28
C VAL A 17 9.84 -0.37 -0.29
N VAL A 18 10.19 0.27 0.82
CA VAL A 18 11.47 0.92 0.97
C VAL A 18 12.14 0.47 2.27
N ASP A 19 13.46 0.42 2.25
CA ASP A 19 14.26 0.28 3.47
C ASP A 19 14.73 1.66 3.89
N TYR A 20 14.51 1.99 5.16
CA TYR A 20 14.92 3.24 5.76
C TYR A 20 15.96 2.98 6.85
N ALA A 21 17.14 3.55 6.68
CA ALA A 21 18.20 3.47 7.67
C ALA A 21 19.13 4.67 7.51
N GLY A 22 19.53 5.27 8.63
CA GLY A 22 20.50 6.36 8.62
C GLY A 22 20.12 7.54 7.72
N ASN A 23 18.86 7.95 7.75
CA ASN A 23 18.31 9.04 6.92
C ASN A 23 18.35 8.76 5.42
N ARG A 24 18.46 7.51 5.03
CA ARG A 24 18.45 7.09 3.63
C ARG A 24 17.29 6.16 3.36
N PHE A 25 16.69 6.33 2.18
CA PHE A 25 15.67 5.43 1.67
C PHE A 25 16.26 4.63 0.52
N ALA A 26 16.11 3.33 0.57
CA ALA A 26 16.49 2.45 -0.53
C ALA A 26 15.24 1.72 -1.03
N PRO A 27 14.86 1.88 -2.31
CA PRO A 27 13.70 1.16 -2.83
C PRO A 27 13.99 -0.34 -2.88
N VAL A 28 13.02 -1.13 -2.45
CA VAL A 28 13.10 -2.59 -2.48
C VAL A 28 12.28 -3.12 -3.64
N ASP A 29 11.03 -2.69 -3.75
CA ASP A 29 10.12 -3.13 -4.78
C ASP A 29 8.93 -2.17 -4.88
N PHE A 30 8.19 -2.23 -5.98
CA PHE A 30 6.97 -1.45 -6.15
C PHE A 30 6.07 -2.13 -7.18
N GLY A 31 4.80 -1.77 -7.14
CA GLY A 31 3.84 -2.32 -8.07
C GLY A 31 2.45 -1.76 -7.84
N ALA A 32 1.47 -2.45 -8.39
CA ALA A 32 0.08 -2.08 -8.24
C ALA A 32 -0.80 -3.33 -8.22
N VAL A 33 -1.88 -3.27 -7.45
CA VAL A 33 -2.97 -4.24 -7.52
C VAL A 33 -4.08 -3.57 -8.33
N CYS A 34 -4.35 -4.12 -9.49
CA CYS A 34 -5.37 -3.59 -10.39
C CYS A 34 -6.62 -4.44 -10.29
N THR A 35 -7.77 -3.78 -10.13
CA THR A 35 -9.06 -4.45 -10.12
C THR A 35 -9.93 -3.86 -11.23
N ASP A 36 -10.91 -4.64 -11.68
CA ASP A 36 -11.84 -4.19 -12.70
C ASP A 36 -12.96 -3.40 -12.05
N ALA A 37 -13.16 -2.15 -12.47
CA ALA A 37 -14.20 -1.28 -11.95
C ALA A 37 -15.62 -1.83 -12.19
N GLY A 38 -15.80 -2.73 -13.16
CA GLY A 38 -17.07 -3.38 -13.43
C GLY A 38 -17.39 -4.55 -12.52
N VAL A 39 -16.45 -4.97 -11.68
CA VAL A 39 -16.63 -6.07 -10.74
C VAL A 39 -17.23 -5.55 -9.44
N PRO A 40 -18.10 -6.31 -8.75
CA PRO A 40 -18.66 -5.88 -7.47
C PRO A 40 -17.61 -5.50 -6.45
N PHE A 41 -17.93 -4.51 -5.63
CA PHE A 41 -16.99 -3.93 -4.65
C PHE A 41 -16.41 -4.99 -3.70
N GLU A 42 -17.22 -5.92 -3.24
CA GLU A 42 -16.79 -6.99 -2.33
C GLU A 42 -15.69 -7.85 -2.95
N ARG A 43 -15.81 -8.14 -4.24
CA ARG A 43 -14.81 -8.91 -4.98
C ARG A 43 -13.51 -8.12 -5.13
N ARG A 44 -13.65 -6.83 -5.38
CA ARG A 44 -12.47 -5.95 -5.52
C ARG A 44 -11.70 -5.87 -4.22
N LEU A 45 -12.40 -5.80 -3.09
CA LEU A 45 -11.76 -5.85 -1.78
C LEU A 45 -10.97 -7.13 -1.57
N ASP A 46 -11.54 -8.27 -1.96
CA ASP A 46 -10.85 -9.57 -1.86
C ASP A 46 -9.58 -9.58 -2.71
N GLU A 47 -9.64 -9.05 -3.91
CA GLU A 47 -8.48 -8.99 -4.81
C GLU A 47 -7.38 -8.10 -4.25
N VAL A 48 -7.75 -6.93 -3.72
CA VAL A 48 -6.79 -6.01 -3.09
C VAL A 48 -6.17 -6.66 -1.86
N TYR A 49 -6.99 -7.28 -1.03
CA TYR A 49 -6.51 -7.97 0.17
C TYR A 49 -5.49 -9.05 -0.19
N ALA A 50 -5.82 -9.89 -1.16
CA ALA A 50 -4.93 -10.97 -1.59
C ALA A 50 -3.63 -10.44 -2.17
N GLY A 51 -3.71 -9.39 -2.98
CA GLY A 51 -2.53 -8.78 -3.59
C GLY A 51 -1.59 -8.15 -2.57
N ILE A 52 -2.14 -7.39 -1.63
CA ILE A 52 -1.33 -6.74 -0.58
C ILE A 52 -0.78 -7.78 0.40
N LYS A 53 -1.57 -8.79 0.74
CA LYS A 53 -1.10 -9.89 1.59
C LYS A 53 0.11 -10.59 0.99
N GLU A 54 0.08 -10.86 -0.32
CA GLU A 54 1.20 -11.45 -1.01
C GLU A 54 2.45 -10.57 -0.94
N VAL A 55 2.29 -9.26 -1.14
CA VAL A 55 3.41 -8.31 -1.03
C VAL A 55 4.00 -8.33 0.38
N ILE A 56 3.17 -8.33 1.40
CA ILE A 56 3.61 -8.37 2.80
C ILE A 56 4.38 -9.66 3.08
N GLU A 57 3.87 -10.79 2.63
CA GLU A 57 4.53 -12.09 2.85
C GLU A 57 5.87 -12.17 2.14
N ARG A 58 5.97 -11.59 0.93
CA ARG A 58 7.17 -11.62 0.12
C ARG A 58 8.25 -10.65 0.59
N THR A 59 7.86 -9.44 1.00
CA THR A 59 8.81 -8.38 1.36
C THR A 59 9.05 -8.23 2.85
N ARG A 60 8.13 -8.72 3.69
CA ARG A 60 8.28 -8.70 5.16
C ARG A 60 8.51 -7.30 5.73
N PRO A 61 7.62 -6.33 5.47
CA PRO A 61 7.77 -4.99 6.03
C PRO A 61 7.50 -4.98 7.54
N GLU A 62 8.12 -4.02 8.22
CA GLU A 62 7.93 -3.83 9.65
C GLU A 62 6.84 -2.79 9.95
N ALA A 63 6.54 -1.95 8.98
CA ALA A 63 5.54 -0.90 9.13
C ALA A 63 4.78 -0.69 7.83
N LEU A 64 3.57 -0.18 7.97
CA LEU A 64 2.67 0.13 6.87
C LEU A 64 2.34 1.61 6.90
N ALA A 65 2.51 2.30 5.78
CA ALA A 65 2.13 3.70 5.62
C ALA A 65 1.00 3.78 4.60
N ILE A 66 -0.13 4.35 5.00
CA ILE A 66 -1.29 4.51 4.14
C ILE A 66 -1.64 5.99 4.07
N GLU A 67 -1.78 6.50 2.85
CA GLU A 67 -2.27 7.85 2.64
C GLU A 67 -3.77 7.91 2.88
N LYS A 68 -4.19 8.86 3.71
CA LYS A 68 -5.61 9.13 3.95
C LYS A 68 -6.02 10.38 3.18
N LEU A 69 -7.05 10.24 2.37
CA LEU A 69 -7.63 11.35 1.64
C LEU A 69 -8.85 11.85 2.39
N PHE A 70 -8.83 13.11 2.81
CA PHE A 70 -9.98 13.75 3.43
C PHE A 70 -10.72 14.60 2.39
N TYR A 71 -12.01 14.75 2.60
CA TYR A 71 -12.90 15.43 1.69
C TYR A 71 -12.49 16.87 1.35
N GLN A 72 -11.71 17.51 2.22
CA GLN A 72 -11.30 18.92 2.05
C GLN A 72 -9.82 19.06 1.65
N HIS A 73 -9.32 18.16 0.84
CA HIS A 73 -7.96 18.20 0.29
C HIS A 73 -6.83 18.00 1.30
N ASN A 74 -7.13 17.59 2.50
CA ASN A 74 -6.10 17.27 3.47
C ASN A 74 -5.69 15.82 3.31
N GLN A 75 -4.39 15.62 3.08
CA GLN A 75 -3.80 14.29 3.01
C GLN A 75 -3.02 14.02 4.28
N THR A 76 -3.27 12.88 4.89
CA THR A 76 -2.58 12.47 6.10
C THR A 76 -2.03 11.07 5.91
N LEU A 77 -0.77 10.89 6.28
CA LEU A 77 -0.18 9.56 6.34
C LEU A 77 -0.43 8.94 7.70
N SER A 78 -0.87 7.70 7.70
CA SER A 78 -0.92 6.88 8.91
C SER A 78 0.16 5.83 8.84
N LEU A 79 0.98 5.74 9.87
CA LEU A 79 2.00 4.72 10.00
C LEU A 79 1.54 3.69 11.00
N ILE A 80 1.53 2.43 10.58
CA ILE A 80 1.09 1.31 11.41
C ILE A 80 2.25 0.32 11.49
N HIS A 81 2.65 -0.01 12.70
CA HIS A 81 3.64 -1.08 12.90
C HIS A 81 2.96 -2.45 12.79
N ILE A 82 3.59 -3.31 12.05
CA ILE A 82 3.08 -4.65 11.78
C ILE A 82 3.85 -5.67 12.63
#